data_3265ba33ebb1b0c5c9a08ede1cade9d7
#
_entry.id   3265ba33ebb1b0c5c9a08ede1cade9d7
#
_cell.length_a   1.000
_cell.length_b   1.000
_cell.length_c   1.000
_cell.angle_alpha   90.00
_cell.angle_beta   90.00
_cell.angle_gamma   90.00
#
_symmetry.space_group_name_H-M   'P 1'
#
loop_
_entity.id
_entity.type
_entity.pdbx_description
1 polymer ?
#
loop_
_entity_poly.entity_id
_entity_poly.type
_entity_poly.pdbx_seq_one_letter_code
_entity_poly.pdbx_strand_id
1 'polypeptide(L)'
;MKKSDILLLVIVINLLIFSIANIFFNIKYEQVDDFIIYNLYSGLDGTYNFHGVYIHPILCILIGLFFRIAPQINWHTIFLLLMQFICFTTIGYIILQKHKTPLSILIYTIFASIFYTALLLLIQYTSVAALLILTAFFITIDNIENKN
;
A
#
# COMPACT_ATOMS: atom_id res chain seq x y z
N MET A 1 -18.10 -16.27 -11.09
CA MET A 1 -18.03 -14.83 -10.70
C MET A 1 -17.56 -14.01 -11.91
N LYS A 2 -18.18 -12.86 -12.15
CA LYS A 2 -17.70 -11.88 -13.14
C LYS A 2 -16.40 -11.22 -12.63
N LYS A 3 -15.61 -10.62 -13.53
CA LYS A 3 -14.37 -9.92 -13.15
C LYS A 3 -14.63 -8.77 -12.16
N SER A 4 -15.72 -8.04 -12.35
CA SER A 4 -16.17 -6.98 -11.42
C SER A 4 -16.47 -7.48 -10.01
N ASP A 5 -17.09 -8.66 -9.90
CA ASP A 5 -17.46 -9.23 -8.60
C ASP A 5 -16.22 -9.67 -7.82
N ILE A 6 -15.21 -10.20 -8.54
CA ILE A 6 -13.92 -10.58 -7.93
C ILE A 6 -13.19 -9.35 -7.41
N LEU A 7 -13.11 -8.29 -8.22
CA LEU A 7 -12.48 -7.05 -7.80
C LEU A 7 -13.18 -6.45 -6.57
N LEU A 8 -14.50 -6.40 -6.59
CA LEU A 8 -15.29 -5.92 -5.45
C LEU A 8 -15.05 -6.76 -4.19
N LEU A 9 -15.03 -8.09 -4.33
CA LEU A 9 -14.76 -8.99 -3.21
C LEU A 9 -13.38 -8.72 -2.58
N VAL A 10 -12.34 -8.60 -3.41
CA VAL A 10 -10.98 -8.32 -2.94
C VAL A 10 -10.89 -6.95 -2.25
N ILE A 11 -11.52 -5.93 -2.82
CA ILE A 11 -11.60 -4.60 -2.19
C ILE A 11 -12.26 -4.69 -0.82
N VAL A 12 -13.40 -5.39 -0.71
CA VAL A 12 -14.11 -5.55 0.56
C VAL A 12 -13.27 -6.28 1.60
N ILE A 13 -12.60 -7.38 1.23
CA ILE A 13 -11.69 -8.11 2.13
C ILE A 13 -10.59 -7.18 2.65
N ASN A 14 -9.91 -6.45 1.76
CA ASN A 14 -8.82 -5.57 2.14
C ASN A 14 -9.28 -4.36 2.98
N LEU A 15 -10.45 -3.80 2.69
CA LEU A 15 -11.05 -2.74 3.51
C LEU A 15 -11.41 -3.24 4.91
N LEU A 16 -11.92 -4.46 5.04
CA LEU A 16 -12.20 -5.06 6.35
C LEU A 16 -10.92 -5.27 7.16
N ILE A 17 -9.86 -5.81 6.53
CA ILE A 17 -8.55 -5.97 7.19
C ILE A 17 -8.00 -4.61 7.62
N PHE A 18 -8.02 -3.62 6.74
CA PHE A 18 -7.59 -2.26 7.03
C PHE A 18 -8.37 -1.65 8.20
N SER A 19 -9.70 -1.79 8.20
CA SER A 19 -10.57 -1.26 9.25
C SER A 19 -10.31 -1.93 10.60
N ILE A 20 -10.17 -3.26 10.61
CA ILE A 20 -9.83 -4.02 11.83
C ILE A 20 -8.46 -3.59 12.36
N ALA A 21 -7.46 -3.47 11.49
CA ALA A 21 -6.12 -3.03 11.88
C ALA A 21 -6.15 -1.64 12.53
N ASN A 22 -6.90 -0.68 11.94
CA ASN A 22 -7.02 0.68 12.49
C ASN A 22 -7.81 0.76 13.81
N ILE A 23 -8.81 -0.10 14.02
CA ILE A 23 -9.64 -0.09 15.23
C ILE A 23 -8.91 -0.72 16.42
N PHE A 24 -8.22 -1.83 16.19
CA PHE A 24 -7.68 -2.65 17.26
C PHE A 24 -6.19 -2.43 17.55
N PHE A 25 -5.46 -1.79 16.61
CA PHE A 25 -4.01 -1.63 16.73
C PHE A 25 -3.58 -0.19 16.51
N ASN A 26 -2.44 0.17 17.11
CA ASN A 26 -1.79 1.46 16.88
C ASN A 26 -0.84 1.35 15.68
N ILE A 27 -1.22 2.00 14.58
CA ILE A 27 -0.37 2.10 13.39
C ILE A 27 0.74 3.12 13.67
N LYS A 28 1.99 2.74 13.40
CA LYS A 28 3.16 3.61 13.58
C LYS A 28 4.21 3.35 12.51
N TYR A 29 5.12 4.29 12.35
CA TYR A 29 6.30 4.07 11.53
C TYR A 29 7.22 3.03 12.17
N GLU A 30 7.76 2.12 11.36
CA GLU A 30 8.74 1.13 11.80
C GLU A 30 10.12 1.77 12.02
N GLN A 31 10.52 2.69 11.11
CA GLN A 31 11.83 3.30 11.06
C GLN A 31 11.75 4.81 11.34
N VAL A 32 12.83 5.32 11.93
CA VAL A 32 13.03 6.76 12.13
C VAL A 32 13.08 7.52 10.79
N ASP A 33 13.55 6.85 9.73
CA ASP A 33 13.68 7.43 8.39
C ASP A 33 12.34 7.92 7.82
N ASP A 34 11.26 7.15 8.01
CA ASP A 34 9.93 7.57 7.55
C ASP A 34 9.43 8.80 8.32
N PHE A 35 9.79 8.92 9.58
CA PHE A 35 9.51 10.11 10.38
C PHE A 35 10.33 11.32 9.92
N ILE A 36 11.61 11.12 9.58
CA ILE A 36 12.48 12.19 9.04
C ILE A 36 11.94 12.65 7.68
N ILE A 37 11.57 11.72 6.80
CA ILE A 37 10.97 12.03 5.49
C ILE A 37 9.68 12.84 5.65
N TYR A 38 8.81 12.43 6.58
CA TYR A 38 7.60 13.18 6.92
C TYR A 38 7.92 14.61 7.37
N ASN A 39 8.90 14.81 8.26
CA ASN A 39 9.28 16.13 8.75
C ASN A 39 9.82 17.03 7.63
N LEU A 40 10.66 16.49 6.73
CA LEU A 40 11.19 17.21 5.58
C LEU A 40 10.08 17.72 4.66
N TYR A 41 9.06 16.89 4.38
CA TYR A 41 7.97 17.27 3.49
C TYR A 41 6.94 18.20 4.13
N SER A 42 6.67 17.99 5.42
CA SER A 42 5.68 18.78 6.16
C SER A 42 6.19 20.18 6.50
N GLY A 43 7.50 20.40 6.44
CA GLY A 43 8.12 21.68 6.84
C GLY A 43 8.06 21.93 8.35
N LEU A 44 7.88 20.89 9.17
CA LEU A 44 7.85 21.01 10.64
C LEU A 44 9.14 21.59 11.20
N ASP A 45 10.27 21.35 10.52
CA ASP A 45 11.59 21.92 10.88
C ASP A 45 11.80 23.35 10.35
N GLY A 46 10.74 24.00 9.87
CA GLY A 46 10.75 25.40 9.41
C GLY A 46 10.96 25.61 7.92
N THR A 47 11.40 24.61 7.16
CA THR A 47 11.61 24.68 5.72
C THR A 47 11.10 23.44 5.00
N TYR A 48 10.25 23.65 3.99
CA TYR A 48 9.86 22.53 3.10
C TYR A 48 11.07 22.09 2.28
N ASN A 49 11.46 20.84 2.41
CA ASN A 49 12.52 20.25 1.63
C ASN A 49 11.97 19.11 0.77
N PHE A 50 12.09 19.26 -0.56
CA PHE A 50 11.63 18.25 -1.52
C PHE A 50 12.75 17.28 -1.96
N HIS A 51 13.94 17.39 -1.36
CA HIS A 51 15.01 16.44 -1.58
C HIS A 51 14.93 15.36 -0.49
N GLY A 52 14.02 14.41 -0.71
CA GLY A 52 13.88 13.27 0.20
C GLY A 52 15.11 12.36 0.11
N VAL A 53 15.57 11.93 1.26
CA VAL A 53 16.57 10.87 1.36
C VAL A 53 15.89 9.55 0.98
N TYR A 54 16.50 8.77 0.08
CA TYR A 54 16.01 7.45 -0.37
C TYR A 54 14.74 7.43 -1.24
N ILE A 55 14.09 8.56 -1.52
CA ILE A 55 12.89 8.61 -2.36
C ILE A 55 13.17 9.42 -3.63
N HIS A 56 12.58 8.99 -4.74
CA HIS A 56 12.78 9.67 -6.03
C HIS A 56 12.26 11.12 -5.97
N PRO A 57 13.02 12.13 -6.44
CA PRO A 57 12.67 13.54 -6.32
C PRO A 57 11.28 13.91 -6.86
N ILE A 58 10.84 13.28 -7.95
CA ILE A 58 9.49 13.51 -8.50
C ILE A 58 8.41 13.16 -7.48
N LEU A 59 8.56 12.03 -6.78
CA LEU A 59 7.62 11.61 -5.75
C LEU A 59 7.65 12.55 -4.54
N CYS A 60 8.86 13.02 -4.18
CA CYS A 60 9.04 14.01 -3.12
C CYS A 60 8.29 15.31 -3.43
N ILE A 61 8.41 15.82 -4.66
CA ILE A 61 7.70 17.02 -5.11
C ILE A 61 6.18 16.78 -5.04
N LEU A 62 5.71 15.64 -5.55
CA LEU A 62 4.29 15.32 -5.56
C LEU A 62 3.69 15.30 -4.15
N ILE A 63 4.30 14.56 -3.23
CA ILE A 63 3.84 14.48 -1.83
C ILE A 63 3.96 15.85 -1.15
N GLY A 64 5.06 16.57 -1.38
CA GLY A 64 5.28 17.90 -0.84
C GLY A 64 4.26 18.94 -1.30
N LEU A 65 3.73 18.83 -2.53
CA LEU A 65 2.64 19.68 -3.00
C LEU A 65 1.36 19.48 -2.18
N PHE A 66 1.02 18.24 -1.82
CA PHE A 66 -0.12 17.95 -0.97
C PHE A 66 0.05 18.55 0.43
N PHE A 67 1.25 18.51 1.00
CA PHE A 67 1.54 19.16 2.28
C PHE A 67 1.36 20.69 2.23
N ARG A 68 1.64 21.34 1.10
CA ARG A 68 1.39 22.80 0.94
C ARG A 68 -0.10 23.14 0.90
N ILE A 69 -0.95 22.23 0.38
CA ILE A 69 -2.40 22.43 0.29
C ILE A 69 -3.06 22.18 1.64
N ALA A 70 -2.67 21.10 2.33
CA ALA A 70 -3.26 20.72 3.61
C ALA A 70 -2.16 20.15 4.56
N PRO A 71 -1.41 21.05 5.23
CA PRO A 71 -0.25 20.65 6.05
C PRO A 71 -0.61 19.84 7.29
N GLN A 72 -1.87 19.91 7.75
CA GLN A 72 -2.37 19.15 8.90
C GLN A 72 -2.57 17.65 8.60
N ILE A 73 -2.53 17.24 7.33
CA ILE A 73 -2.74 15.86 6.91
C ILE A 73 -1.39 15.20 6.66
N ASN A 74 -1.18 14.02 7.23
CA ASN A 74 0.03 13.25 6.99
C ASN A 74 -0.03 12.53 5.62
N TRP A 75 0.28 13.27 4.56
CA TRP A 75 0.24 12.78 3.18
C TRP A 75 1.24 11.66 2.90
N HIS A 76 2.38 11.64 3.61
CA HIS A 76 3.35 10.55 3.48
C HIS A 76 2.74 9.21 3.93
N THR A 77 2.14 9.18 5.11
CA THR A 77 1.44 7.98 5.61
C THR A 77 0.30 7.56 4.67
N ILE A 78 -0.54 8.52 4.24
CA ILE A 78 -1.65 8.23 3.32
C ILE A 78 -1.13 7.60 2.04
N PHE A 79 -0.04 8.14 1.47
CA PHE A 79 0.58 7.59 0.27
C PHE A 79 1.03 6.14 0.48
N LEU A 80 1.75 5.85 1.57
CA LEU A 80 2.23 4.50 1.87
C LEU A 80 1.07 3.50 2.06
N LEU A 81 0.04 3.88 2.82
CA LEU A 81 -1.16 3.06 3.04
C LEU A 81 -1.93 2.81 1.74
N LEU A 82 -2.07 3.83 0.89
CA LEU A 82 -2.74 3.71 -0.40
C LEU A 82 -1.98 2.75 -1.33
N MET A 83 -0.65 2.84 -1.38
CA MET A 83 0.17 1.93 -2.19
C MET A 83 0.06 0.48 -1.68
N GLN A 84 0.08 0.25 -0.38
CA GLN A 84 -0.15 -1.08 0.20
C GLN A 84 -1.53 -1.63 -0.21
N PHE A 85 -2.57 -0.80 -0.08
CA PHE A 85 -3.94 -1.20 -0.44
C PHE A 85 -4.06 -1.58 -1.93
N ILE A 86 -3.48 -0.77 -2.82
CA ILE A 86 -3.46 -1.02 -4.27
C ILE A 86 -2.72 -2.33 -4.58
N CYS A 87 -1.55 -2.55 -3.97
CA CYS A 87 -0.76 -3.75 -4.18
C CYS A 87 -1.51 -5.02 -3.75
N PHE A 88 -2.04 -5.06 -2.53
CA PHE A 88 -2.82 -6.23 -2.06
C PHE A 88 -4.07 -6.45 -2.89
N THR A 89 -4.76 -5.38 -3.30
CA THR A 89 -5.93 -5.49 -4.17
C THR A 89 -5.55 -6.07 -5.54
N THR A 90 -4.44 -5.62 -6.13
CA THR A 90 -3.97 -6.13 -7.43
C THR A 90 -3.56 -7.59 -7.34
N ILE A 91 -2.76 -7.95 -6.34
CA ILE A 91 -2.32 -9.35 -6.13
C ILE A 91 -3.53 -10.26 -5.89
N GLY A 92 -4.44 -9.87 -4.99
CA GLY A 92 -5.66 -10.62 -4.71
C GLY A 92 -6.55 -10.79 -5.93
N TYR A 93 -6.71 -9.73 -6.73
CA TYR A 93 -7.48 -9.80 -7.97
C TYR A 93 -6.88 -10.78 -8.98
N ILE A 94 -5.57 -10.75 -9.20
CA ILE A 94 -4.87 -11.67 -10.10
C ILE A 94 -5.06 -13.11 -9.65
N ILE A 95 -4.83 -13.40 -8.36
CA ILE A 95 -4.97 -14.75 -7.80
C ILE A 95 -6.40 -15.27 -7.94
N LEU A 96 -7.39 -14.48 -7.51
CA LEU A 96 -8.78 -14.92 -7.50
C LEU A 96 -9.43 -14.91 -8.89
N GLN A 97 -8.88 -14.16 -9.85
CA GLN A 97 -9.31 -14.25 -11.24
C GLN A 97 -8.94 -15.59 -11.87
N LYS A 98 -7.77 -16.16 -11.53
CA LYS A 98 -7.32 -17.45 -12.02
C LYS A 98 -8.00 -18.61 -11.30
N HIS A 99 -8.14 -18.51 -10.01
CA HIS A 99 -8.64 -19.57 -9.14
C HIS A 99 -9.94 -19.13 -8.42
N LYS A 100 -11.07 -19.29 -9.11
CA LYS A 100 -12.40 -18.83 -8.62
C LYS A 100 -13.06 -19.81 -7.65
N THR A 101 -12.29 -20.42 -6.75
CA THR A 101 -12.79 -21.40 -5.79
C THR A 101 -12.97 -20.78 -4.39
N PRO A 102 -13.90 -21.27 -3.57
CA PRO A 102 -14.03 -20.84 -2.17
C PRO A 102 -12.72 -21.01 -1.38
N LEU A 103 -11.98 -22.10 -1.68
CA LEU A 103 -10.68 -22.34 -1.05
C LEU A 103 -9.66 -21.26 -1.38
N SER A 104 -9.61 -20.78 -2.63
CA SER A 104 -8.69 -19.71 -3.02
C SER A 104 -9.03 -18.39 -2.33
N ILE A 105 -10.33 -18.11 -2.14
CA ILE A 105 -10.78 -16.93 -1.39
C ILE A 105 -10.31 -17.04 0.07
N LEU A 106 -10.48 -18.19 0.69
CA LEU A 106 -10.04 -18.44 2.06
C LEU A 106 -8.52 -18.27 2.20
N ILE A 107 -7.74 -18.89 1.30
CA ILE A 107 -6.26 -18.78 1.31
C ILE A 107 -5.83 -17.35 1.14
N TYR A 108 -6.42 -16.59 0.19
CA TYR A 108 -6.10 -15.19 0.01
C TYR A 108 -6.45 -14.38 1.26
N THR A 109 -7.62 -14.60 1.87
CA THR A 109 -8.04 -13.88 3.08
C THR A 109 -7.08 -14.12 4.23
N ILE A 110 -6.64 -15.37 4.46
CA ILE A 110 -5.66 -15.69 5.50
C ILE A 110 -4.32 -15.01 5.19
N PHE A 111 -3.82 -15.12 3.95
CA PHE A 111 -2.60 -14.48 3.51
C PHE A 111 -2.64 -12.96 3.73
N ALA A 112 -3.70 -12.30 3.24
CA ALA A 112 -3.87 -10.87 3.41
C ALA A 112 -4.01 -10.48 4.89
N SER A 113 -4.76 -11.25 5.69
CA SER A 113 -4.89 -10.97 7.12
C SER A 113 -3.56 -10.99 7.86
N ILE A 114 -2.63 -11.86 7.50
CA ILE A 114 -1.31 -11.95 8.15
C ILE A 114 -0.38 -10.85 7.59
N PHE A 115 -0.14 -10.86 6.29
CA PHE A 115 0.89 -10.01 5.68
C PHE A 115 0.47 -8.56 5.55
N TYR A 116 -0.76 -8.28 5.13
CA TYR A 116 -1.24 -6.91 5.02
C TYR A 116 -1.35 -6.25 6.42
N THR A 117 -1.87 -6.96 7.42
CA THR A 117 -1.91 -6.44 8.79
C THR A 117 -0.51 -6.15 9.32
N ALA A 118 0.46 -7.04 9.10
CA ALA A 118 1.85 -6.80 9.53
C ALA A 118 2.43 -5.51 8.91
N LEU A 119 2.22 -5.29 7.61
CA LEU A 119 2.69 -4.08 6.92
C LEU A 119 1.90 -2.81 7.31
N LEU A 120 0.63 -2.94 7.70
CA LEU A 120 -0.16 -1.83 8.21
C LEU A 120 0.29 -1.38 9.61
N LEU A 121 0.68 -2.32 10.47
CA LEU A 121 1.08 -2.02 11.85
C LEU A 121 2.42 -1.29 11.92
N LEU A 122 3.34 -1.64 11.03
CA LEU A 122 4.69 -1.09 10.96
C LEU A 122 4.91 -0.50 9.56
N ILE A 123 4.46 0.74 9.38
CA ILE A 123 4.57 1.42 8.08
C ILE A 123 6.02 1.76 7.79
N GLN A 124 6.51 1.34 6.63
CA GLN A 124 7.86 1.60 6.17
C GLN A 124 7.88 1.77 4.65
N TYR A 125 8.57 2.81 4.14
CA TYR A 125 8.67 3.07 2.69
C TYR A 125 9.40 1.94 1.94
N THR A 126 10.42 1.31 2.55
CA THR A 126 11.15 0.18 1.93
C THR A 126 10.28 -1.05 1.77
N SER A 127 9.44 -1.37 2.76
CA SER A 127 8.47 -2.46 2.67
C SER A 127 7.42 -2.22 1.58
N VAL A 128 6.97 -0.97 1.44
CA VAL A 128 6.06 -0.58 0.36
C VAL A 128 6.74 -0.67 -1.00
N ALA A 129 8.00 -0.26 -1.13
CA ALA A 129 8.76 -0.40 -2.37
C ALA A 129 8.95 -1.87 -2.77
N ALA A 130 9.28 -2.75 -1.82
CA ALA A 130 9.37 -4.18 -2.04
C ALA A 130 8.03 -4.79 -2.49
N LEU A 131 6.93 -4.37 -1.87
CA LEU A 131 5.59 -4.81 -2.22
C LEU A 131 5.18 -4.34 -3.64
N LEU A 132 5.55 -3.13 -4.04
CA LEU A 132 5.34 -2.63 -5.40
C LEU A 132 6.09 -3.45 -6.44
N ILE A 133 7.35 -3.81 -6.18
CA ILE A 133 8.15 -4.69 -7.04
C ILE A 133 7.50 -6.06 -7.17
N LEU A 134 7.08 -6.66 -6.04
CA LEU A 134 6.37 -7.93 -6.03
C LEU A 134 5.08 -7.85 -6.87
N THR A 135 4.31 -6.78 -6.72
CA THR A 135 3.07 -6.57 -7.48
C THR A 135 3.33 -6.45 -8.97
N ALA A 136 4.37 -5.71 -9.37
CA ALA A 136 4.79 -5.60 -10.76
C ALA A 136 5.19 -6.96 -11.36
N PHE A 137 5.85 -7.81 -10.57
CA PHE A 137 6.18 -9.18 -10.95
C PHE A 137 4.92 -10.03 -11.19
N PHE A 138 3.93 -9.98 -10.29
CA PHE A 138 2.64 -10.66 -10.48
C PHE A 138 1.92 -10.20 -11.75
N ILE A 139 1.87 -8.89 -12.02
CA ILE A 139 1.26 -8.33 -13.23
C ILE A 139 2.00 -8.85 -14.48
N THR A 140 3.32 -8.90 -14.43
CA THR A 140 4.14 -9.37 -15.57
C THR A 140 3.87 -10.84 -15.90
N ILE A 141 3.84 -11.71 -14.87
CA ILE A 141 3.50 -13.13 -15.05
C ILE A 141 2.10 -13.28 -15.62
N ASP A 142 1.12 -12.58 -15.05
CA ASP A 142 -0.26 -12.64 -15.52
C ASP A 142 -0.39 -12.22 -17.00
N ASN A 143 0.32 -11.17 -17.40
CA ASN A 143 0.34 -10.71 -18.79
C ASN A 143 1.00 -11.70 -19.76
N ILE A 144 2.04 -12.42 -19.32
CA ILE A 144 2.69 -13.45 -20.14
C ILE A 144 1.77 -14.64 -20.33
N GLU A 145 1.14 -15.12 -19.27
CA GLU A 145 0.22 -16.27 -19.32
C GLU A 145 -1.03 -15.99 -20.14
N ASN A 146 -1.55 -14.76 -20.11
CA ASN A 146 -2.74 -14.37 -20.89
C ASN A 146 -2.46 -14.13 -22.37
N LYS A 147 -1.18 -14.11 -22.80
CA LYS A 147 -0.79 -13.97 -24.22
C LYS A 147 -0.56 -15.32 -24.94
N ASN A 148 -0.42 -16.38 -24.18
CA ASN A 148 -0.26 -17.75 -24.70
C ASN A 148 -1.59 -18.49 -24.65
#